data_a7bcd2a52492e1643df866805a79c823
#
_entry.id   a7bcd2a52492e1643df866805a79c823
#
_cell.length_a   1.000
_cell.length_b   1.000
_cell.length_c   1.000
_cell.angle_alpha   90.00
_cell.angle_beta   90.00
_cell.angle_gamma   90.00
#
_symmetry.space_group_name_H-M   'P 1'
#
loop_
_entity.id
_entity.type
_entity.pdbx_description
1 polymer ?
#
loop_
_entity_poly.entity_id
_entity_poly.type
_entity_poly.pdbx_seq_one_letter_code
_entity_poly.pdbx_strand_id
1 'polypeptide(L)'
;VTGLTTPAEDLLRELAPQVLGVLARRYGDFGAAEDAVQEALLAAATHWPQDGIPGNPRGWLIQAAARALTDQYRSDTARRRRELAGAAREPAPAPVSGQ
;
A
#
# COMPACT_ATOMS: atom_id res chain seq x y z
N VAL A 1 -0.92 26.75 -14.96
CA VAL A 1 -0.25 26.61 -14.87
C VAL A 1 0.80 25.93 -14.05
N THR A 2 1.89 25.82 -14.71
CA THR A 2 3.00 25.09 -14.22
C THR A 2 3.48 25.56 -12.88
N GLY A 3 3.40 26.84 -12.66
CA GLY A 3 3.88 27.39 -11.42
C GLY A 3 3.09 26.98 -10.20
N LEU A 4 1.98 26.27 -10.39
CA LEU A 4 1.17 25.85 -9.26
C LEU A 4 1.65 24.56 -8.61
N THR A 5 2.50 23.77 -9.28
CA THR A 5 3.02 22.57 -8.67
C THR A 5 4.22 22.91 -7.81
N THR A 6 4.30 22.27 -6.63
CA THR A 6 5.41 22.49 -5.74
C THR A 6 6.58 21.61 -6.15
N PRO A 7 7.81 21.94 -5.72
CA PRO A 7 8.96 21.06 -5.95
C PRO A 7 8.74 19.66 -5.39
N ALA A 8 8.06 19.56 -4.26
CA ALA A 8 7.79 18.26 -3.67
C ALA A 8 6.86 17.44 -4.56
N GLU A 9 5.83 18.09 -5.12
CA GLU A 9 4.91 17.38 -6.01
C GLU A 9 5.60 16.92 -7.27
N ASP A 10 6.47 17.76 -7.82
CA ASP A 10 7.23 17.39 -9.01
C ASP A 10 8.13 16.20 -8.72
N LEU A 11 8.79 16.22 -7.57
CA LEU A 11 9.66 15.14 -7.16
C LEU A 11 8.88 13.84 -6.99
N LEU A 12 7.72 13.88 -6.36
CA LEU A 12 6.89 12.69 -6.19
C LEU A 12 6.47 12.12 -7.53
N ARG A 13 6.10 13.00 -8.46
CA ARG A 13 5.68 12.55 -9.79
C ARG A 13 6.84 11.87 -10.52
N GLU A 14 8.03 12.39 -10.35
CA GLU A 14 9.22 11.82 -10.96
C GLU A 14 9.59 10.48 -10.34
N LEU A 15 9.49 10.37 -9.02
CA LEU A 15 9.95 9.18 -8.30
C LEU A 15 8.94 8.04 -8.31
N ALA A 16 7.64 8.34 -8.44
CA ALA A 16 6.62 7.32 -8.34
C ALA A 16 6.84 6.12 -9.26
N PRO A 17 7.12 6.31 -10.56
CA PRO A 17 7.33 5.14 -11.42
C PRO A 17 8.58 4.35 -11.07
N GLN A 18 9.60 5.02 -10.54
CA GLN A 18 10.82 4.32 -10.11
C GLN A 18 10.53 3.42 -8.91
N VAL A 19 9.80 3.95 -7.94
CA VAL A 19 9.42 3.20 -6.74
C VAL A 19 8.52 2.02 -7.14
N LEU A 20 7.56 2.26 -8.03
CA LEU A 20 6.70 1.21 -8.52
C LEU A 20 7.50 0.08 -9.17
N GLY A 21 8.48 0.43 -10.00
CA GLY A 21 9.32 -0.57 -10.63
C GLY A 21 10.08 -1.43 -9.64
N VAL A 22 10.61 -0.81 -8.58
CA VAL A 22 11.33 -1.55 -7.54
C VAL A 22 10.39 -2.51 -6.83
N LEU A 23 9.23 -2.03 -6.42
CA LEU A 23 8.28 -2.86 -5.67
C LEU A 23 7.73 -3.98 -6.53
N ALA A 24 7.39 -3.70 -7.77
CA ALA A 24 6.84 -4.72 -8.67
C ALA A 24 7.84 -5.84 -8.91
N ARG A 25 9.10 -5.48 -9.11
CA ARG A 25 10.13 -6.49 -9.32
C ARG A 25 10.42 -7.29 -8.06
N ARG A 26 10.41 -6.62 -6.91
CA ARG A 26 10.75 -7.27 -5.65
C ARG A 26 9.65 -8.23 -5.18
N TYR A 27 8.41 -7.85 -5.35
CA TYR A 27 7.30 -8.59 -4.78
C TYR A 27 6.46 -9.35 -5.80
N GLY A 28 6.62 -9.04 -7.08
CA GLY A 28 5.98 -9.81 -8.13
C GLY A 28 4.49 -9.59 -8.31
N ASP A 29 3.93 -8.56 -7.69
CA ASP A 29 2.50 -8.26 -7.77
C ASP A 29 2.35 -6.79 -8.12
N PHE A 30 2.07 -6.52 -9.38
CA PHE A 30 2.02 -5.15 -9.87
C PHE A 30 0.88 -4.36 -9.24
N GLY A 31 -0.30 -4.97 -9.13
CA GLY A 31 -1.46 -4.29 -8.54
C GLY A 31 -1.23 -3.91 -7.09
N ALA A 32 -0.68 -4.84 -6.31
CA ALA A 32 -0.36 -4.56 -4.91
C ALA A 32 0.71 -3.48 -4.81
N ALA A 33 1.69 -3.51 -5.73
CA ALA A 33 2.74 -2.49 -5.74
C ALA A 33 2.16 -1.11 -6.05
N GLU A 34 1.23 -1.03 -6.99
CA GLU A 34 0.59 0.24 -7.31
C GLU A 34 -0.13 0.83 -6.10
N ASP A 35 -0.90 0.00 -5.40
CA ASP A 35 -1.61 0.45 -4.21
C ASP A 35 -0.64 0.90 -3.13
N ALA A 36 0.45 0.17 -2.95
CA ALA A 36 1.46 0.51 -1.95
C ALA A 36 2.13 1.84 -2.28
N VAL A 37 2.42 2.08 -3.56
CA VAL A 37 3.02 3.34 -3.99
C VAL A 37 2.05 4.50 -3.72
N GLN A 38 0.76 4.32 -4.00
CA GLN A 38 -0.22 5.35 -3.70
C GLN A 38 -0.21 5.71 -2.21
N GLU A 39 -0.15 4.70 -1.34
CA GLU A 39 -0.06 4.93 0.10
C GLU A 39 1.19 5.69 0.47
N ALA A 40 2.32 5.35 -0.14
CA ALA A 40 3.57 6.03 0.12
C ALA A 40 3.52 7.49 -0.31
N LEU A 41 2.90 7.76 -1.46
CA LEU A 41 2.76 9.13 -1.95
C LEU A 41 1.88 9.95 -1.02
N LEU A 42 0.80 9.37 -0.52
CA LEU A 42 -0.07 10.04 0.45
C LEU A 42 0.67 10.32 1.75
N ALA A 43 1.49 9.38 2.20
CA ALA A 43 2.29 9.58 3.41
C ALA A 43 3.27 10.72 3.21
N ALA A 44 3.92 10.78 2.05
CA ALA A 44 4.86 11.87 1.75
C ALA A 44 4.12 13.22 1.74
N ALA A 45 2.94 13.25 1.13
CA ALA A 45 2.15 14.48 1.06
C ALA A 45 1.75 14.97 2.45
N THR A 46 1.60 14.05 3.39
CA THR A 46 1.25 14.38 4.78
C THR A 46 2.46 14.81 5.58
N HIS A 47 3.56 14.07 5.46
CA HIS A 47 4.72 14.26 6.34
C HIS A 47 5.72 15.29 5.85
N TRP A 48 5.98 15.34 4.56
CA TRP A 48 7.03 16.19 4.03
C TRP A 48 6.77 17.70 4.24
N PRO A 49 5.52 18.19 4.15
CA PRO A 49 5.31 19.62 4.44
C PRO A 49 5.70 20.00 5.86
N GLN A 50 5.59 19.07 6.81
CA GLN A 50 5.91 19.34 8.20
C GLN A 50 7.37 19.05 8.51
N ASP A 51 7.87 17.94 8.00
CA ASP A 51 9.20 17.43 8.37
C ASP A 51 10.29 17.80 7.39
N GLY A 52 9.90 18.28 6.19
CA GLY A 52 10.85 18.53 5.12
C GLY A 52 11.05 17.29 4.25
N ILE A 53 11.56 17.52 3.06
CA ILE A 53 11.87 16.43 2.14
C ILE A 53 13.10 15.69 2.68
N PRO A 54 13.03 14.37 2.84
CA PRO A 54 14.16 13.62 3.38
C PRO A 54 15.37 13.67 2.46
N GLY A 55 16.54 13.40 3.03
CA GLY A 55 17.79 13.42 2.26
C GLY A 55 17.81 12.38 1.15
N ASN A 56 17.10 11.28 1.33
CA ASN A 56 16.96 10.24 0.31
C ASN A 56 15.48 9.99 0.06
N PRO A 57 14.82 10.86 -0.71
CA PRO A 57 13.37 10.74 -0.89
C PRO A 57 12.96 9.44 -1.60
N ARG A 58 13.77 8.96 -2.55
CA ARG A 58 13.47 7.71 -3.24
C ARG A 58 13.47 6.54 -2.24
N GLY A 59 14.50 6.47 -1.40
CA GLY A 59 14.59 5.42 -0.39
C GLY A 59 13.46 5.51 0.63
N TRP A 60 13.10 6.73 1.01
CA TRP A 60 11.99 6.94 1.93
C TRP A 60 10.69 6.38 1.36
N LEU A 61 10.44 6.67 0.08
CA LEU A 61 9.24 6.19 -0.59
C LEU A 61 9.24 4.67 -0.73
N ILE A 62 10.39 4.09 -1.06
CA ILE A 62 10.50 2.64 -1.18
C ILE A 62 10.18 1.97 0.17
N GLN A 63 10.72 2.51 1.26
CA GLN A 63 10.44 1.95 2.58
C GLN A 63 8.98 2.11 2.97
N ALA A 64 8.42 3.27 2.70
CA ALA A 64 7.00 3.51 3.02
C ALA A 64 6.10 2.58 2.23
N ALA A 65 6.39 2.40 0.94
CA ALA A 65 5.60 1.51 0.10
C ALA A 65 5.76 0.06 0.52
N ALA A 66 6.98 -0.35 0.87
CA ALA A 66 7.22 -1.72 1.31
C ALA A 66 6.46 -2.01 2.61
N ARG A 67 6.42 -1.04 3.51
CA ARG A 67 5.66 -1.18 4.75
C ARG A 67 4.17 -1.30 4.47
N ALA A 68 3.66 -0.46 3.56
CA ALA A 68 2.25 -0.51 3.18
C ALA A 68 1.90 -1.86 2.58
N LEU A 69 2.78 -2.41 1.74
CA LEU A 69 2.57 -3.71 1.13
C LEU A 69 2.52 -4.82 2.18
N THR A 70 3.46 -4.77 3.13
CA THR A 70 3.50 -5.76 4.21
C THR A 70 2.24 -5.68 5.07
N ASP A 71 1.82 -4.46 5.40
CA ASP A 71 0.62 -4.26 6.19
C ASP A 71 -0.61 -4.79 5.46
N GLN A 72 -0.67 -4.61 4.15
CA GLN A 72 -1.77 -5.11 3.34
C GLN A 72 -1.82 -6.63 3.37
N TYR A 73 -0.67 -7.28 3.22
CA TYR A 73 -0.61 -8.73 3.30
C TYR A 73 -1.06 -9.25 4.66
N ARG A 74 -0.62 -8.60 5.72
CA ARG A 74 -1.02 -9.00 7.07
C ARG A 74 -2.52 -8.85 7.26
N SER A 75 -3.06 -7.74 6.79
CA SER A 75 -4.49 -7.47 6.89
C SER A 75 -5.29 -8.51 6.12
N ASP A 76 -4.88 -8.80 4.90
CA ASP A 76 -5.57 -9.78 4.07
C ASP A 76 -5.51 -11.17 4.69
N THR A 77 -4.35 -11.55 5.22
CA THR A 77 -4.18 -12.84 5.85
C THR A 77 -5.06 -12.95 7.10
N ALA A 78 -5.07 -11.90 7.91
CA ALA A 78 -5.90 -11.90 9.12
C ALA A 78 -7.38 -11.99 8.78
N ARG A 79 -7.80 -11.28 7.73
CA ARG A 79 -9.19 -11.34 7.31
C ARG A 79 -9.56 -12.73 6.83
N ARG A 80 -8.70 -13.35 6.02
CA ARG A 80 -8.93 -14.71 5.56
C ARG A 80 -9.04 -15.68 6.70
N ARG A 81 -8.17 -15.55 7.69
CA ARG A 81 -8.20 -16.40 8.87
C ARG A 81 -9.52 -16.25 9.61
N ARG A 82 -9.97 -15.03 9.79
CA ARG A 82 -11.23 -14.78 10.47
C ARG A 82 -12.40 -15.35 9.69
N GLU A 83 -12.36 -15.22 8.37
CA GLU A 83 -13.41 -15.77 7.52
C GLU A 83 -13.46 -17.29 7.61
N LEU A 84 -12.29 -17.92 7.56
CA LEU A 84 -12.22 -19.38 7.67
C LEU A 84 -12.66 -19.85 9.06
N ALA A 85 -12.23 -19.17 10.10
CA ALA A 85 -12.62 -19.50 11.45
C ALA A 85 -14.12 -19.33 11.63
N GLY A 86 -14.69 -18.27 11.09
CA GLY A 86 -16.10 -18.04 11.14
C GLY A 86 -16.89 -19.12 10.41
N ALA A 87 -16.44 -19.48 9.22
CA ALA A 87 -17.09 -20.52 8.44
C ALA A 87 -17.01 -21.86 9.15
N ALA A 88 -15.88 -22.15 9.80
CA ALA A 88 -15.73 -23.41 10.51
C ALA A 88 -16.59 -23.48 11.75
N ARG A 89 -16.83 -22.34 12.40
CA ARG A 89 -17.61 -22.30 13.62
C ARG A 89 -19.10 -22.22 13.37
N GLU A 90 -19.48 -21.65 12.26
CA GLU A 90 -20.88 -21.55 11.93
C GLU A 90 -21.41 -22.92 11.63
N PRO A 91 -22.49 -23.32 12.30
CA PRO A 91 -23.11 -24.54 11.90
C PRO A 91 -23.53 -24.40 10.47
N ALA A 92 -23.32 -25.42 9.74
CA ALA A 92 -23.71 -25.41 8.36
C ALA A 92 -25.12 -24.87 8.30
N PRO A 93 -25.32 -23.90 7.47
CA PRO A 93 -26.65 -23.36 7.34
C PRO A 93 -27.52 -24.51 7.06
N ALA A 94 -28.10 -24.70 7.78
CA ALA A 94 -28.59 -25.86 7.79
C ALA A 94 -29.19 -26.40 6.67
N PRO A 95 -28.94 -26.74 6.69
CA PRO A 95 -29.11 -26.98 6.03
C PRO A 95 -29.85 -26.98 5.65
N VAL A 96 -29.86 -26.43 5.69
CA VAL A 96 -30.28 -26.34 5.63
C VAL A 96 -30.91 -26.71 5.34
N SER A 97 -31.16 -26.65 5.31
CA SER A 97 -31.50 -26.91 5.43
C SER A 97 -31.93 -27.62 5.33
N GLY A 98 -32.19 -28.05 5.32
CA GLY A 98 -32.27 -28.42 5.54
C GLY A 98 -32.53 -28.87 5.71
N GLN A 99 -32.63 -28.62 5.73
CA GLN A 99 -32.53 -28.63 6.15
C GLN A 99 -32.62 -28.83 6.03
#